data_368d58b39f1f900b52d1443012bc3af9
#
_entry.id   368d58b39f1f900b52d1443012bc3af9
#
_cell.length_a   1.000
_cell.length_b   1.000
_cell.length_c   1.000
_cell.angle_alpha   90.00
_cell.angle_beta   90.00
_cell.angle_gamma   90.00
#
_symmetry.space_group_name_H-M   'P 1'
#
loop_
_entity.id
_entity.type
_entity.pdbx_description
1 polymer ?
#
loop_
_entity_poly.entity_id
_entity_poly.type
_entity_poly.pdbx_seq_one_letter_code
_entity_poly.pdbx_strand_id
1 'polypeptide(L)'
;MSRTSSKMEDPIASTEMNNPTMKRVPHGDFGNIALLVLLYVLQGVPMGISASVSFILQEKGATLSEQGIFSLASWPFSFKFLWAPLVDSYYVQSVGQRRSWILPLQVTVGLSLLFTAGHLDRLIYQQEADIRVLSTIFFLIYILLASQDIAVDGWALSMLSRQNVGIASTCNAVGQTAGFFIAFTGYLVLNSYFEVQLGHFVTFWGIVFLLSAACVLQKSESAQENSADRCVKDAYQQASAIVRLPSVIKLSCILMTRAIAFSAAETLTQLKLLERGVPKQHMATLSACISPINILLPLFLTSWTAGERPLDCVMATWMLRAVVASGASLIIVLAPTDMHLTDQVPWGFYIVLFFWMSCYTALSTVHFVSFMAFYSRISDIAMGGTYMTLLNAVSNLGYKWTETATLFIMGSLTRSKCCSGPGGITESQKCSVSDVKIMCNNAGLDWIDIDGPFHLVVLMSPVLAFVWLR
;
A
#
# COMPACT_ATOMS: atom_id res chain seq x y z
N MET A 1 48.29 -5.93 -64.49
CA MET A 1 47.84 -7.31 -64.23
C MET A 1 48.39 -7.71 -62.87
N SER A 2 47.63 -7.68 -61.81
CA SER A 2 47.70 -8.56 -60.64
C SER A 2 46.54 -8.22 -59.76
N ARG A 3 45.61 -9.19 -59.63
CA ARG A 3 44.43 -9.17 -58.76
C ARG A 3 44.90 -9.44 -57.33
N THR A 4 44.64 -8.56 -56.39
CA THR A 4 44.71 -8.82 -54.96
C THR A 4 43.29 -9.11 -54.44
N SER A 5 43.07 -10.37 -54.10
CA SER A 5 41.90 -10.89 -53.43
C SER A 5 41.96 -10.52 -51.96
N SER A 6 41.04 -9.68 -51.45
CA SER A 6 40.88 -9.44 -50.00
C SER A 6 39.84 -10.48 -49.47
N LYS A 7 40.34 -11.35 -48.63
CA LYS A 7 39.50 -12.28 -47.79
C LYS A 7 38.69 -11.40 -46.80
N MET A 8 37.35 -11.53 -46.86
CA MET A 8 36.47 -11.17 -45.77
C MET A 8 36.62 -12.24 -44.68
N GLU A 9 37.13 -11.87 -43.55
CA GLU A 9 37.06 -12.64 -42.32
C GLU A 9 35.77 -12.23 -41.58
N ASP A 10 34.83 -13.18 -41.43
CA ASP A 10 33.67 -13.03 -40.54
C ASP A 10 34.12 -13.15 -39.09
N PRO A 11 33.83 -12.18 -38.21
CA PRO A 11 33.98 -12.37 -36.77
C PRO A 11 32.73 -13.05 -36.24
N ILE A 12 32.77 -14.39 -36.12
CA ILE A 12 31.83 -15.10 -35.22
C ILE A 12 32.21 -14.69 -33.81
N ALA A 13 31.54 -13.64 -33.31
CA ALA A 13 31.55 -13.29 -31.91
C ALA A 13 30.78 -14.34 -31.13
N SER A 14 31.50 -15.21 -30.44
CA SER A 14 31.01 -16.11 -29.42
C SER A 14 30.23 -15.30 -28.38
N THR A 15 28.92 -15.43 -28.38
CA THR A 15 28.03 -14.90 -27.33
C THR A 15 28.27 -15.71 -26.06
N GLU A 16 29.22 -15.28 -25.25
CA GLU A 16 29.30 -15.70 -23.85
C GLU A 16 27.98 -15.34 -23.18
N MET A 17 27.19 -16.34 -22.85
CA MET A 17 26.08 -16.25 -21.93
C MET A 17 26.64 -15.76 -20.57
N ASN A 18 26.63 -14.46 -20.35
CA ASN A 18 26.92 -13.87 -19.05
C ASN A 18 25.84 -14.32 -18.06
N ASN A 19 26.17 -15.31 -17.25
CA ASN A 19 25.48 -15.62 -16.01
C ASN A 19 25.32 -14.31 -15.23
N PRO A 20 24.14 -13.96 -14.72
CA PRO A 20 23.98 -12.78 -13.86
C PRO A 20 24.56 -13.10 -12.48
N THR A 21 25.90 -13.14 -12.40
CA THR A 21 26.56 -13.06 -11.10
C THR A 21 26.12 -11.75 -10.45
N MET A 22 25.49 -11.82 -9.29
CA MET A 22 25.21 -10.67 -8.41
C MET A 22 26.49 -9.82 -8.34
N LYS A 23 26.56 -8.72 -9.09
CA LYS A 23 27.69 -7.80 -9.01
C LYS A 23 27.71 -7.24 -7.61
N ARG A 24 28.80 -7.46 -6.88
CA ARG A 24 28.99 -6.90 -5.52
C ARG A 24 28.79 -5.39 -5.59
N VAL A 25 27.89 -4.88 -4.74
CA VAL A 25 27.65 -3.45 -4.58
C VAL A 25 28.99 -2.78 -4.26
N PRO A 26 29.43 -1.76 -5.02
CA PRO A 26 30.64 -1.01 -4.68
C PRO A 26 30.53 -0.48 -3.26
N HIS A 27 31.59 -0.62 -2.46
CA HIS A 27 31.62 -0.22 -1.04
C HIS A 27 31.19 1.26 -0.81
N GLY A 28 31.32 2.13 -1.82
CA GLY A 28 30.91 3.54 -1.75
C GLY A 28 29.40 3.80 -1.67
N ASP A 29 28.55 2.89 -2.18
CA ASP A 29 27.08 3.08 -2.21
C ASP A 29 26.35 2.50 -1.00
N PHE A 30 27.03 1.70 -0.16
CA PHE A 30 26.36 1.04 0.96
C PHE A 30 25.68 2.02 1.94
N GLY A 31 26.37 3.11 2.28
CA GLY A 31 25.79 4.16 3.14
C GLY A 31 24.61 4.88 2.50
N ASN A 32 24.62 5.05 1.17
CA ASN A 32 23.51 5.63 0.41
C ASN A 32 22.29 4.71 0.39
N ILE A 33 22.51 3.42 0.15
CA ILE A 33 21.47 2.39 0.18
C ILE A 33 20.85 2.30 1.57
N ALA A 34 21.67 2.27 2.63
CA ALA A 34 21.18 2.21 4.00
C ALA A 34 20.30 3.44 4.36
N LEU A 35 20.72 4.65 3.96
CA LEU A 35 19.94 5.87 4.15
C LEU A 35 18.61 5.83 3.36
N LEU A 36 18.65 5.39 2.11
CA LEU A 36 17.44 5.24 1.29
C LEU A 36 16.46 4.23 1.90
N VAL A 37 16.94 3.06 2.32
CA VAL A 37 16.11 2.06 3.00
C VAL A 37 15.50 2.64 4.26
N LEU A 38 16.28 3.36 5.10
CA LEU A 38 15.77 4.04 6.29
C LEU A 38 14.63 5.02 5.95
N LEU A 39 14.83 5.87 4.94
CA LEU A 39 13.83 6.86 4.54
C LEU A 39 12.54 6.19 4.03
N TYR A 40 12.66 5.10 3.25
CA TYR A 40 11.50 4.33 2.80
C TYR A 40 10.81 3.55 3.92
N VAL A 41 11.57 3.00 4.90
CA VAL A 41 10.98 2.40 6.11
C VAL A 41 10.14 3.43 6.84
N LEU A 42 10.66 4.64 7.03
CA LEU A 42 9.93 5.73 7.69
C LEU A 42 8.67 6.15 6.92
N GLN A 43 8.64 6.05 5.61
CA GLN A 43 7.42 6.29 4.82
C GLN A 43 6.36 5.19 5.04
N GLY A 44 6.79 3.93 5.18
CA GLY A 44 5.89 2.81 5.43
C GLY A 44 5.26 2.83 6.83
N VAL A 45 5.95 3.40 7.82
CA VAL A 45 5.49 3.42 9.23
C VAL A 45 4.12 4.09 9.43
N PRO A 46 3.85 5.32 8.98
CA PRO A 46 2.55 5.93 9.16
C PRO A 46 1.43 5.20 8.39
N MET A 47 1.77 4.51 7.29
CA MET A 47 0.82 3.64 6.59
C MET A 47 0.42 2.45 7.46
N GLY A 48 1.39 1.81 8.12
CA GLY A 48 1.14 0.72 9.07
C GLY A 48 0.37 1.18 10.31
N ILE A 49 0.69 2.36 10.85
CA ILE A 49 -0.08 2.98 11.96
C ILE A 49 -1.53 3.21 11.53
N SER A 50 -1.76 3.78 10.34
CA SER A 50 -3.10 4.01 9.80
C SER A 50 -3.90 2.70 9.66
N ALA A 51 -3.26 1.63 9.19
CA ALA A 51 -3.89 0.31 9.13
C ALA A 51 -4.24 -0.22 10.53
N SER A 52 -3.36 -0.03 11.53
CA SER A 52 -3.65 -0.40 12.92
C SER A 52 -4.83 0.37 13.50
N VAL A 53 -4.93 1.68 13.19
CA VAL A 53 -6.08 2.51 13.57
C VAL A 53 -7.37 1.95 12.97
N SER A 54 -7.38 1.59 11.69
CA SER A 54 -8.54 0.97 11.04
C SER A 54 -9.01 -0.31 11.77
N PHE A 55 -8.04 -1.15 12.20
CA PHE A 55 -8.34 -2.35 13.01
C PHE A 55 -8.97 -2.02 14.37
N ILE A 56 -8.41 -1.02 15.08
CA ILE A 56 -8.96 -0.59 16.38
C ILE A 56 -10.36 0.01 16.21
N LEU A 57 -10.60 0.81 15.18
CA LEU A 57 -11.92 1.35 14.87
C LEU A 57 -12.93 0.24 14.61
N GLN A 58 -12.55 -0.80 13.86
CA GLN A 58 -13.42 -1.96 13.61
C GLN A 58 -13.74 -2.72 14.91
N GLU A 59 -12.74 -2.97 15.76
CA GLU A 59 -12.92 -3.59 17.07
C GLU A 59 -13.89 -2.79 17.97
N LYS A 60 -13.91 -1.48 17.84
CA LYS A 60 -14.83 -0.57 18.55
C LYS A 60 -16.21 -0.46 17.89
N GLY A 61 -16.48 -1.21 16.85
CA GLY A 61 -17.76 -1.25 16.18
C GLY A 61 -17.99 -0.16 15.15
N ALA A 62 -16.92 0.49 14.64
CA ALA A 62 -17.06 1.44 13.54
C ALA A 62 -17.71 0.78 12.31
N THR A 63 -18.64 1.49 11.71
CA THR A 63 -19.35 1.04 10.51
C THR A 63 -18.44 1.01 9.29
N LEU A 64 -18.77 0.20 8.28
CA LEU A 64 -18.03 0.18 7.02
C LEU A 64 -18.01 1.55 6.30
N SER A 65 -19.09 2.34 6.45
CA SER A 65 -19.13 3.72 5.93
C SER A 65 -18.13 4.63 6.62
N GLU A 66 -17.96 4.50 7.93
CA GLU A 66 -16.94 5.24 8.70
C GLU A 66 -15.53 4.80 8.33
N GLN A 67 -15.30 3.50 8.12
CA GLN A 67 -14.05 2.99 7.54
C GLN A 67 -13.81 3.57 6.14
N GLY A 68 -14.88 3.76 5.34
CA GLY A 68 -14.82 4.45 4.06
C GLY A 68 -14.35 5.90 4.18
N ILE A 69 -14.83 6.66 5.18
CA ILE A 69 -14.36 8.02 5.46
C ILE A 69 -12.87 7.98 5.85
N PHE A 70 -12.46 7.06 6.72
CA PHE A 70 -11.07 6.94 7.15
C PHE A 70 -10.14 6.56 5.98
N SER A 71 -10.59 5.74 5.03
CA SER A 71 -9.80 5.35 3.86
C SER A 71 -9.39 6.53 2.98
N LEU A 72 -10.16 7.64 3.00
CA LEU A 72 -9.83 8.88 2.27
C LEU A 72 -8.50 9.49 2.72
N ALA A 73 -8.08 9.21 3.96
CA ALA A 73 -6.81 9.70 4.49
C ALA A 73 -5.60 9.33 3.60
N SER A 74 -5.62 8.19 2.94
CA SER A 74 -4.50 7.68 2.11
C SER A 74 -4.49 8.19 0.66
N TRP A 75 -5.50 8.94 0.23
CA TRP A 75 -5.64 9.45 -1.15
C TRP A 75 -4.50 10.36 -1.63
N PRO A 76 -3.82 11.16 -0.78
CA PRO A 76 -2.71 12.00 -1.22
C PRO A 76 -1.61 11.24 -1.97
N PHE A 77 -1.30 10.00 -1.59
CA PHE A 77 -0.33 9.18 -2.34
C PHE A 77 -0.74 8.92 -3.79
N SER A 78 -2.04 8.87 -4.06
CA SER A 78 -2.58 8.69 -5.41
C SER A 78 -2.56 9.97 -6.24
N PHE A 79 -2.63 11.12 -5.58
CA PHE A 79 -2.64 12.44 -6.24
C PHE A 79 -1.27 13.13 -6.25
N LYS A 80 -0.22 12.52 -5.69
CA LYS A 80 1.12 13.14 -5.59
C LYS A 80 1.68 13.63 -6.92
N PHE A 81 1.28 13.03 -8.05
CA PHE A 81 1.70 13.45 -9.38
C PHE A 81 1.28 14.89 -9.72
N LEU A 82 0.21 15.43 -9.09
CA LEU A 82 -0.26 16.78 -9.32
C LEU A 82 0.74 17.84 -8.85
N TRP A 83 1.50 17.57 -7.77
CA TRP A 83 2.49 18.50 -7.23
C TRP A 83 3.93 18.00 -7.34
N ALA A 84 4.16 16.84 -7.94
CA ALA A 84 5.51 16.35 -8.20
C ALA A 84 6.37 17.34 -8.99
N PRO A 85 5.86 18.00 -10.06
CA PRO A 85 6.64 19.02 -10.77
C PRO A 85 7.07 20.21 -9.90
N LEU A 86 6.26 20.58 -8.89
CA LEU A 86 6.61 21.63 -7.94
C LEU A 86 7.78 21.21 -7.05
N VAL A 87 7.73 19.98 -6.51
CA VAL A 87 8.82 19.42 -5.67
C VAL A 87 10.13 19.31 -6.45
N ASP A 88 10.05 19.01 -7.75
CA ASP A 88 11.23 18.88 -8.61
C ASP A 88 11.81 20.23 -9.05
N SER A 89 11.01 21.30 -9.09
CA SER A 89 11.42 22.59 -9.64
C SER A 89 11.73 23.66 -8.58
N TYR A 90 11.08 23.59 -7.41
CA TYR A 90 11.24 24.60 -6.37
C TYR A 90 12.11 24.11 -5.22
N TYR A 91 13.29 24.74 -5.02
CA TYR A 91 14.22 24.35 -3.96
C TYR A 91 15.19 25.50 -3.60
N VAL A 92 15.83 25.38 -2.45
CA VAL A 92 16.85 26.33 -1.95
C VAL A 92 18.23 25.85 -2.42
N GLN A 93 18.86 26.61 -3.29
CA GLN A 93 20.16 26.25 -3.91
C GLN A 93 21.26 25.94 -2.87
N SER A 94 21.31 26.68 -1.75
CA SER A 94 22.31 26.48 -0.69
C SER A 94 22.15 25.18 0.10
N VAL A 95 20.95 24.59 0.10
CA VAL A 95 20.63 23.36 0.83
C VAL A 95 20.73 22.12 -0.06
N GLY A 96 20.44 22.27 -1.35
CA GLY A 96 20.31 21.20 -2.34
C GLY A 96 18.85 20.92 -2.72
N GLN A 97 18.66 20.36 -3.91
CA GLN A 97 17.31 20.18 -4.48
C GLN A 97 16.44 19.24 -3.62
N ARG A 98 16.96 18.10 -3.24
CA ARG A 98 16.19 17.07 -2.52
C ARG A 98 16.15 17.33 -1.02
N ARG A 99 17.26 17.75 -0.45
CA ARG A 99 17.35 18.09 0.98
C ARG A 99 16.43 19.25 1.37
N SER A 100 16.22 20.22 0.47
CA SER A 100 15.29 21.34 0.70
C SER A 100 13.84 20.88 0.99
N TRP A 101 13.46 19.72 0.51
CA TRP A 101 12.14 19.12 0.77
C TRP A 101 12.20 18.08 1.88
N ILE A 102 13.15 17.15 1.85
CA ILE A 102 13.21 16.03 2.79
C ILE A 102 13.36 16.53 4.23
N LEU A 103 14.26 17.49 4.49
CA LEU A 103 14.51 17.96 5.85
C LEU A 103 13.29 18.59 6.51
N PRO A 104 12.64 19.63 5.93
CA PRO A 104 11.47 20.23 6.57
C PRO A 104 10.30 19.25 6.66
N LEU A 105 10.12 18.37 5.66
CA LEU A 105 9.06 17.36 5.70
C LEU A 105 9.30 16.34 6.80
N GLN A 106 10.53 15.87 6.98
CA GLN A 106 10.90 14.92 8.03
C GLN A 106 10.61 15.49 9.43
N VAL A 107 11.01 16.75 9.65
CA VAL A 107 10.74 17.45 10.90
C VAL A 107 9.24 17.67 11.11
N THR A 108 8.53 18.12 10.08
CA THR A 108 7.08 18.38 10.17
C THR A 108 6.29 17.11 10.43
N VAL A 109 6.64 15.99 9.75
CA VAL A 109 6.01 14.68 10.01
C VAL A 109 6.28 14.24 11.45
N GLY A 110 7.54 14.31 11.90
CA GLY A 110 7.91 13.96 13.28
C GLY A 110 7.12 14.75 14.31
N LEU A 111 7.03 16.07 14.16
CA LEU A 111 6.25 16.95 15.06
C LEU A 111 4.74 16.66 14.95
N SER A 112 4.21 16.41 13.76
CA SER A 112 2.81 16.04 13.55
C SER A 112 2.47 14.72 14.25
N LEU A 113 3.35 13.71 14.18
CA LEU A 113 3.18 12.45 14.90
C LEU A 113 3.19 12.66 16.42
N LEU A 114 4.13 13.46 16.96
CA LEU A 114 4.19 13.77 18.39
C LEU A 114 2.94 14.51 18.87
N PHE A 115 2.46 15.48 18.10
CA PHE A 115 1.20 16.18 18.40
C PHE A 115 0.02 15.22 18.37
N THR A 116 -0.09 14.40 17.33
CA THR A 116 -1.17 13.42 17.17
C THR A 116 -1.16 12.41 18.31
N ALA A 117 0.03 11.92 18.71
CA ALA A 117 0.19 10.93 19.77
C ALA A 117 -0.48 11.36 21.09
N GLY A 118 -0.34 12.65 21.46
CA GLY A 118 -0.95 13.19 22.69
C GLY A 118 -2.49 13.27 22.66
N HIS A 119 -3.09 13.19 21.47
CA HIS A 119 -4.56 13.30 21.29
C HIS A 119 -5.19 12.00 20.82
N LEU A 120 -4.39 11.04 20.32
CA LEU A 120 -4.86 9.85 19.60
C LEU A 120 -5.70 8.96 20.51
N ASP A 121 -5.23 8.70 21.73
CA ASP A 121 -5.96 7.86 22.68
C ASP A 121 -7.30 8.50 23.04
N ARG A 122 -7.35 9.82 23.18
CA ARG A 122 -8.59 10.56 23.41
C ARG A 122 -9.54 10.43 22.20
N LEU A 123 -9.05 10.59 20.97
CA LEU A 123 -9.86 10.55 19.74
C LEU A 123 -10.40 9.14 19.45
N ILE A 124 -9.69 8.10 19.87
CA ILE A 124 -10.07 6.70 19.62
C ILE A 124 -10.89 6.12 20.78
N TYR A 125 -10.54 6.45 22.04
CA TYR A 125 -11.06 5.78 23.24
C TYR A 125 -12.16 6.56 23.98
N GLN A 126 -12.63 7.71 23.47
CA GLN A 126 -13.87 8.34 23.94
C GLN A 126 -15.10 7.54 23.53
N GLN A 127 -16.27 7.85 24.11
CA GLN A 127 -17.54 7.12 23.91
C GLN A 127 -17.90 6.98 22.42
N GLU A 128 -17.55 7.97 21.57
CA GLU A 128 -17.62 7.87 20.12
C GLU A 128 -16.30 8.35 19.53
N ALA A 129 -15.67 7.50 18.72
CA ALA A 129 -14.44 7.86 18.02
C ALA A 129 -14.71 8.97 16.99
N ASP A 130 -13.98 10.09 17.05
CA ASP A 130 -14.14 11.16 16.06
C ASP A 130 -13.37 10.82 14.78
N ILE A 131 -13.99 9.97 13.96
CA ILE A 131 -13.40 9.42 12.73
C ILE A 131 -13.10 10.53 11.73
N ARG A 132 -13.88 11.63 11.68
CA ARG A 132 -13.65 12.73 10.74
C ARG A 132 -12.39 13.52 11.11
N VAL A 133 -12.20 13.82 12.38
CA VAL A 133 -10.98 14.48 12.87
C VAL A 133 -9.78 13.58 12.64
N LEU A 134 -9.89 12.30 13.00
CA LEU A 134 -8.84 11.33 12.81
C LEU A 134 -8.44 11.18 11.32
N SER A 135 -9.44 11.07 10.42
CA SER A 135 -9.20 11.02 8.97
C SER A 135 -8.50 12.27 8.45
N THR A 136 -8.88 13.45 8.96
CA THR A 136 -8.27 14.73 8.57
C THR A 136 -6.80 14.80 9.01
N ILE A 137 -6.50 14.38 10.24
CA ILE A 137 -5.12 14.35 10.75
C ILE A 137 -4.25 13.42 9.88
N PHE A 138 -4.71 12.20 9.65
CA PHE A 138 -3.97 11.27 8.81
C PHE A 138 -3.86 11.76 7.36
N PHE A 139 -4.90 12.37 6.79
CA PHE A 139 -4.85 12.97 5.46
C PHE A 139 -3.73 14.02 5.32
N LEU A 140 -3.60 14.91 6.31
CA LEU A 140 -2.53 15.91 6.33
C LEU A 140 -1.15 15.26 6.46
N ILE A 141 -0.99 14.25 7.32
CA ILE A 141 0.25 13.48 7.43
C ILE A 141 0.59 12.81 6.10
N TYR A 142 -0.40 12.23 5.41
CA TYR A 142 -0.19 11.59 4.10
C TYR A 142 0.19 12.58 2.99
N ILE A 143 -0.27 13.84 3.03
CA ILE A 143 0.22 14.89 2.11
C ILE A 143 1.73 15.13 2.32
N LEU A 144 2.17 15.23 3.56
CA LEU A 144 3.58 15.43 3.89
C LEU A 144 4.43 14.23 3.43
N LEU A 145 3.97 13.01 3.71
CA LEU A 145 4.64 11.77 3.30
C LEU A 145 4.69 11.58 1.79
N ALA A 146 3.60 11.88 1.08
CA ALA A 146 3.55 11.82 -0.38
C ALA A 146 4.52 12.83 -1.03
N SER A 147 4.66 14.02 -0.43
CA SER A 147 5.65 15.01 -0.86
C SER A 147 7.08 14.56 -0.57
N GLN A 148 7.31 13.94 0.58
CA GLN A 148 8.59 13.33 0.93
C GLN A 148 8.97 12.20 -0.03
N ASP A 149 8.02 11.34 -0.39
CA ASP A 149 8.22 10.21 -1.30
C ASP A 149 8.72 10.70 -2.68
N ILE A 150 8.13 11.78 -3.24
CA ILE A 150 8.62 12.39 -4.48
C ILE A 150 10.08 12.83 -4.36
N ALA A 151 10.44 13.48 -3.24
CA ALA A 151 11.79 13.96 -3.03
C ALA A 151 12.80 12.83 -2.83
N VAL A 152 12.43 11.76 -2.09
CA VAL A 152 13.29 10.59 -1.86
C VAL A 152 13.47 9.79 -3.13
N ASP A 153 12.41 9.55 -3.92
CA ASP A 153 12.48 8.87 -5.22
C ASP A 153 13.46 9.60 -6.16
N GLY A 154 13.35 10.93 -6.23
CA GLY A 154 14.28 11.74 -7.02
C GLY A 154 15.71 11.70 -6.48
N TRP A 155 15.91 11.67 -5.15
CA TRP A 155 17.24 11.59 -4.53
C TRP A 155 17.88 10.23 -4.76
N ALA A 156 17.11 9.15 -4.73
CA ALA A 156 17.59 7.80 -5.01
C ALA A 156 18.27 7.68 -6.37
N LEU A 157 17.73 8.36 -7.41
CA LEU A 157 18.31 8.35 -8.76
C LEU A 157 19.65 9.10 -8.87
N SER A 158 19.87 10.13 -8.04
CA SER A 158 21.09 10.93 -8.04
C SER A 158 22.13 10.46 -7.02
N MET A 159 21.71 9.81 -5.93
CA MET A 159 22.58 9.37 -4.83
C MET A 159 23.32 8.07 -5.17
N LEU A 160 22.70 7.21 -5.98
CA LEU A 160 23.28 5.92 -6.35
C LEU A 160 24.14 6.05 -7.61
N SER A 161 25.22 5.27 -7.67
CA SER A 161 26.02 5.15 -8.88
C SER A 161 25.18 4.61 -10.04
N ARG A 162 25.53 4.98 -11.30
CA ARG A 162 24.80 4.53 -12.51
C ARG A 162 24.62 3.02 -12.60
N GLN A 163 25.55 2.24 -12.02
CA GLN A 163 25.46 0.78 -11.98
C GLN A 163 24.41 0.26 -10.99
N ASN A 164 24.09 1.04 -9.95
CA ASN A 164 23.24 0.66 -8.82
C ASN A 164 21.87 1.38 -8.83
N VAL A 165 21.58 2.26 -9.79
CA VAL A 165 20.28 2.98 -9.88
C VAL A 165 19.09 2.02 -9.89
N GLY A 166 19.25 0.82 -10.50
CA GLY A 166 18.20 -0.22 -10.46
C GLY A 166 17.86 -0.72 -9.06
N ILE A 167 18.76 -0.53 -8.07
CA ILE A 167 18.51 -0.92 -6.67
C ILE A 167 17.54 0.06 -5.98
N ALA A 168 17.37 1.28 -6.49
CA ALA A 168 16.49 2.29 -5.92
C ALA A 168 15.04 1.77 -5.76
N SER A 169 14.50 1.13 -6.79
CA SER A 169 13.16 0.53 -6.75
C SER A 169 13.04 -0.60 -5.73
N THR A 170 14.09 -1.39 -5.57
CA THR A 170 14.16 -2.44 -4.55
C THR A 170 14.21 -1.83 -3.15
N CYS A 171 15.00 -0.78 -2.93
CA CYS A 171 15.04 -0.05 -1.66
C CYS A 171 13.66 0.52 -1.29
N ASN A 172 12.94 1.08 -2.27
CA ASN A 172 11.57 1.58 -2.09
C ASN A 172 10.63 0.45 -1.67
N ALA A 173 10.52 -0.61 -2.48
CA ALA A 173 9.60 -1.72 -2.22
C ALA A 173 9.88 -2.41 -0.87
N VAL A 174 11.14 -2.75 -0.61
CA VAL A 174 11.54 -3.42 0.63
C VAL A 174 11.39 -2.48 1.83
N GLY A 175 11.83 -1.22 1.71
CA GLY A 175 11.76 -0.25 2.79
C GLY A 175 10.32 0.07 3.20
N GLN A 176 9.46 0.44 2.28
CA GLN A 176 8.05 0.74 2.58
C GLN A 176 7.31 -0.48 3.14
N THR A 177 7.52 -1.67 2.56
CA THR A 177 6.91 -2.91 3.06
C THR A 177 7.39 -3.24 4.47
N ALA A 178 8.69 -3.12 4.74
CA ALA A 178 9.25 -3.35 6.07
C ALA A 178 8.70 -2.34 7.09
N GLY A 179 8.65 -1.05 6.72
CA GLY A 179 8.09 -0.01 7.57
C GLY A 179 6.62 -0.21 7.91
N PHE A 180 5.82 -0.53 6.90
CA PHE A 180 4.42 -0.91 7.10
C PHE A 180 4.28 -2.11 8.03
N PHE A 181 5.04 -3.17 7.78
CA PHE A 181 5.00 -4.39 8.58
C PHE A 181 5.40 -4.13 10.04
N ILE A 182 6.52 -3.43 10.27
CA ILE A 182 6.99 -3.11 11.63
C ILE A 182 5.93 -2.27 12.37
N ALA A 183 5.30 -1.32 11.69
CA ALA A 183 4.31 -0.46 12.33
C ALA A 183 2.95 -1.15 12.50
N PHE A 184 2.45 -1.88 11.52
CA PHE A 184 1.17 -2.57 11.61
C PHE A 184 1.24 -3.77 12.52
N THR A 185 2.05 -4.77 12.15
CA THR A 185 2.15 -6.04 12.90
C THR A 185 2.86 -5.82 14.23
N GLY A 186 3.94 -5.03 14.24
CA GLY A 186 4.69 -4.72 15.46
C GLY A 186 3.82 -4.04 16.51
N TYR A 187 3.01 -3.04 16.11
CA TYR A 187 2.06 -2.41 17.02
C TYR A 187 1.02 -3.41 17.55
N LEU A 188 0.39 -4.19 16.68
CA LEU A 188 -0.62 -5.16 17.11
C LEU A 188 -0.06 -6.18 18.10
N VAL A 189 1.17 -6.66 17.89
CA VAL A 189 1.87 -7.54 18.82
C VAL A 189 2.16 -6.82 20.15
N LEU A 190 2.77 -5.62 20.11
CA LEU A 190 3.08 -4.86 21.32
C LEU A 190 1.83 -4.49 22.11
N ASN A 191 0.76 -4.10 21.46
CA ASN A 191 -0.50 -3.81 22.13
C ASN A 191 -1.14 -5.06 22.75
N SER A 192 -1.07 -6.21 22.05
CA SER A 192 -1.71 -7.44 22.48
C SER A 192 -1.00 -8.17 23.61
N TYR A 193 0.35 -8.15 23.62
CA TYR A 193 1.13 -8.88 24.63
C TYR A 193 1.70 -7.99 25.74
N PHE A 194 1.88 -6.70 25.47
CA PHE A 194 2.51 -5.75 26.39
C PHE A 194 1.62 -4.55 26.71
N GLU A 195 0.39 -4.53 26.23
CA GLU A 195 -0.61 -3.45 26.45
C GLU A 195 -0.09 -2.05 26.08
N VAL A 196 0.83 -1.96 25.11
CA VAL A 196 1.37 -0.68 24.67
C VAL A 196 0.29 0.13 24.00
N GLN A 197 0.01 1.33 24.54
CA GLN A 197 -0.95 2.28 23.96
C GLN A 197 -0.46 2.83 22.63
N LEU A 198 -1.41 3.09 21.72
CA LEU A 198 -1.09 3.60 20.37
C LEU A 198 -0.36 4.96 20.45
N GLY A 199 -0.73 5.84 21.38
CA GLY A 199 -0.06 7.12 21.60
C GLY A 199 1.43 6.98 21.89
N HIS A 200 1.83 6.03 22.76
CA HIS A 200 3.25 5.77 23.05
C HIS A 200 4.01 5.24 21.83
N PHE A 201 3.38 4.35 21.07
CA PHE A 201 3.98 3.81 19.84
C PHE A 201 4.19 4.90 18.78
N VAL A 202 3.21 5.79 18.58
CA VAL A 202 3.30 6.92 17.65
C VAL A 202 4.34 7.93 18.12
N THR A 203 4.45 8.19 19.44
CA THR A 203 5.48 9.05 20.03
C THR A 203 6.89 8.53 19.70
N PHE A 204 7.12 7.23 19.88
CA PHE A 204 8.40 6.61 19.53
C PHE A 204 8.78 6.90 18.07
N TRP A 205 7.86 6.67 17.13
CA TRP A 205 8.12 6.90 15.72
C TRP A 205 8.28 8.40 15.37
N GLY A 206 7.55 9.29 16.05
CA GLY A 206 7.75 10.74 15.92
C GLY A 206 9.18 11.15 16.26
N ILE A 207 9.75 10.61 17.36
CA ILE A 207 11.15 10.83 17.74
C ILE A 207 12.11 10.26 16.69
N VAL A 208 11.84 9.04 16.17
CA VAL A 208 12.67 8.42 15.12
C VAL A 208 12.69 9.27 13.84
N PHE A 209 11.55 9.86 13.45
CA PHE A 209 11.49 10.81 12.33
C PHE A 209 12.40 12.03 12.56
N LEU A 210 12.38 12.64 13.74
CA LEU A 210 13.24 13.77 14.08
C LEU A 210 14.73 13.40 14.09
N LEU A 211 15.06 12.21 14.62
CA LEU A 211 16.45 11.71 14.61
C LEU A 211 16.94 11.42 13.18
N SER A 212 16.07 10.91 12.32
CA SER A 212 16.43 10.65 10.92
C SER A 212 16.72 11.92 10.13
N ALA A 213 16.09 13.05 10.47
CA ALA A 213 16.42 14.36 9.90
C ALA A 213 17.89 14.73 10.15
N ALA A 214 18.45 14.36 11.33
CA ALA A 214 19.86 14.57 11.62
C ALA A 214 20.77 13.72 10.71
N CYS A 215 20.37 12.50 10.36
CA CYS A 215 21.10 11.65 9.41
C CYS A 215 21.10 12.28 7.99
N VAL A 216 19.97 12.86 7.57
CA VAL A 216 19.87 13.56 6.28
C VAL A 216 20.75 14.83 6.27
N LEU A 217 20.85 15.56 7.38
CA LEU A 217 21.71 16.73 7.50
C LEU A 217 23.20 16.43 7.28
N GLN A 218 23.67 15.25 7.72
CA GLN A 218 25.08 14.86 7.59
C GLN A 218 25.46 14.48 6.14
N LYS A 219 24.48 14.18 5.28
CA LYS A 219 24.74 13.80 3.90
C LYS A 219 24.77 15.01 2.99
N SER A 220 25.92 15.28 2.37
CA SER A 220 26.04 16.33 1.36
C SER A 220 25.36 15.89 0.06
N GLU A 221 24.59 16.80 -0.55
CA GLU A 221 24.06 16.63 -1.90
C GLU A 221 25.05 17.29 -2.88
N SER A 222 25.53 16.53 -3.88
CA SER A 222 26.37 17.08 -4.93
C SER A 222 25.54 18.06 -5.76
N ALA A 223 26.02 19.26 -5.94
CA ALA A 223 25.41 20.27 -6.79
C ALA A 223 25.25 19.71 -8.22
N GLN A 224 24.03 19.51 -8.66
CA GLN A 224 23.75 19.06 -10.02
C GLN A 224 23.70 20.29 -10.91
N GLU A 225 24.77 20.53 -11.68
CA GLU A 225 25.00 21.73 -12.49
C GLU A 225 23.89 22.08 -13.50
N ASN A 226 22.99 21.16 -13.82
CA ASN A 226 22.00 21.31 -14.90
C ASN A 226 20.55 21.55 -14.46
N SER A 227 20.28 21.76 -13.17
CA SER A 227 18.90 21.86 -12.68
C SER A 227 18.41 23.30 -12.42
N ALA A 228 19.30 24.28 -12.49
CA ALA A 228 19.04 25.67 -12.04
C ALA A 228 18.00 26.45 -12.86
N ASP A 229 17.68 26.03 -14.09
CA ASP A 229 16.83 26.80 -15.02
C ASP A 229 15.52 26.10 -15.44
N ARG A 230 15.14 24.98 -14.81
CA ARG A 230 13.83 24.37 -15.14
C ARG A 230 12.70 25.17 -14.54
N CYS A 231 12.02 25.95 -15.39
CA CYS A 231 10.82 26.67 -14.98
C CYS A 231 9.73 25.66 -14.59
N VAL A 232 9.08 25.87 -13.44
CA VAL A 232 7.92 25.08 -12.98
C VAL A 232 6.89 24.87 -14.10
N LYS A 233 6.68 25.91 -14.91
CA LYS A 233 5.75 25.88 -16.06
C LYS A 233 6.14 24.80 -17.08
N ASP A 234 7.42 24.64 -17.39
CA ASP A 234 7.89 23.67 -18.40
C ASP A 234 7.72 22.24 -17.89
N ALA A 235 7.97 22.01 -16.59
CA ALA A 235 7.74 20.71 -15.96
C ALA A 235 6.25 20.32 -16.00
N TYR A 236 5.33 21.25 -15.72
CA TYR A 236 3.90 21.02 -15.85
C TYR A 236 3.45 20.83 -17.30
N GLN A 237 4.03 21.55 -18.24
CA GLN A 237 3.72 21.34 -19.66
C GLN A 237 4.16 19.96 -20.15
N GLN A 238 5.33 19.48 -19.76
CA GLN A 238 5.81 18.12 -20.09
C GLN A 238 4.91 17.05 -19.44
N ALA A 239 4.57 17.17 -18.17
CA ALA A 239 3.65 16.25 -17.49
C ALA A 239 2.27 16.23 -18.17
N SER A 240 1.73 17.40 -18.53
CA SER A 240 0.46 17.52 -19.24
C SER A 240 0.50 16.89 -20.66
N ALA A 241 1.61 17.00 -21.37
CA ALA A 241 1.79 16.37 -22.68
C ALA A 241 1.74 14.83 -22.56
N ILE A 242 2.39 14.25 -21.53
CA ILE A 242 2.36 12.81 -21.27
C ILE A 242 0.93 12.32 -20.98
N VAL A 243 0.20 13.01 -20.10
CA VAL A 243 -1.17 12.62 -19.71
C VAL A 243 -2.13 12.63 -20.91
N ARG A 244 -1.90 13.51 -21.89
CA ARG A 244 -2.74 13.63 -23.09
C ARG A 244 -2.48 12.57 -24.16
N LEU A 245 -1.44 11.74 -24.02
CA LEU A 245 -1.16 10.67 -24.99
C LEU A 245 -2.31 9.65 -24.98
N PRO A 246 -2.89 9.29 -26.15
CA PRO A 246 -4.02 8.34 -26.20
C PRO A 246 -3.69 6.98 -25.60
N SER A 247 -2.43 6.53 -25.70
CA SER A 247 -1.94 5.30 -25.10
C SER A 247 -1.95 5.37 -23.56
N VAL A 248 -1.56 6.53 -23.00
CA VAL A 248 -1.54 6.76 -21.54
C VAL A 248 -2.97 6.83 -21.01
N ILE A 249 -3.89 7.49 -21.73
CA ILE A 249 -5.31 7.55 -21.34
C ILE A 249 -5.91 6.14 -21.31
N LYS A 250 -5.71 5.33 -22.37
CA LYS A 250 -6.21 3.94 -22.41
C LYS A 250 -5.65 3.11 -21.26
N LEU A 251 -4.33 3.18 -21.02
CA LEU A 251 -3.69 2.47 -19.91
C LEU A 251 -4.22 2.95 -18.57
N SER A 252 -4.42 4.26 -18.40
CA SER A 252 -4.99 4.82 -17.16
C SER A 252 -6.40 4.29 -16.88
N CYS A 253 -7.26 4.17 -17.90
CA CYS A 253 -8.58 3.56 -17.75
C CYS A 253 -8.50 2.09 -17.30
N ILE A 254 -7.56 1.32 -17.86
CA ILE A 254 -7.30 -0.06 -17.47
C ILE A 254 -6.84 -0.12 -16.00
N LEU A 255 -5.88 0.72 -15.61
CA LEU A 255 -5.35 0.77 -14.26
C LEU A 255 -6.39 1.19 -13.23
N MET A 256 -7.28 2.12 -13.59
CA MET A 256 -8.37 2.60 -12.75
C MET A 256 -9.45 1.54 -12.48
N THR A 257 -9.66 0.61 -13.39
CA THR A 257 -10.76 -0.38 -13.29
C THR A 257 -10.30 -1.77 -12.84
N ARG A 258 -9.01 -2.08 -12.94
CA ARG A 258 -8.47 -3.43 -12.67
C ARG A 258 -8.73 -3.95 -11.24
N ALA A 259 -8.84 -3.05 -10.26
CA ALA A 259 -9.01 -3.45 -8.86
C ALA A 259 -10.47 -3.77 -8.49
N ILE A 260 -11.45 -3.39 -9.32
CA ILE A 260 -12.90 -3.57 -9.04
C ILE A 260 -13.24 -5.02 -8.69
N ALA A 261 -12.69 -5.97 -9.44
CA ALA A 261 -12.98 -7.39 -9.23
C ALA A 261 -12.44 -7.95 -7.90
N PHE A 262 -11.45 -7.31 -7.31
CA PHE A 262 -10.74 -7.82 -6.12
C PHE A 262 -10.99 -7.01 -4.87
N SER A 263 -11.48 -5.76 -5.00
CA SER A 263 -11.56 -4.78 -3.91
C SER A 263 -12.38 -5.27 -2.71
N ALA A 264 -13.48 -5.98 -2.93
CA ALA A 264 -14.30 -6.51 -1.83
C ALA A 264 -13.55 -7.55 -1.00
N ALA A 265 -12.86 -8.48 -1.65
CA ALA A 265 -12.08 -9.50 -0.96
C ALA A 265 -10.87 -8.89 -0.22
N GLU A 266 -10.21 -7.89 -0.82
CA GLU A 266 -9.05 -7.23 -0.22
C GLU A 266 -9.42 -6.36 0.98
N THR A 267 -10.47 -5.56 0.84
CA THR A 267 -10.82 -4.55 1.83
C THR A 267 -11.64 -5.10 2.99
N LEU A 268 -12.60 -5.97 2.69
CA LEU A 268 -13.62 -6.34 3.68
C LEU A 268 -13.31 -7.62 4.46
N THR A 269 -12.52 -8.56 3.91
CA THR A 269 -12.36 -9.87 4.55
C THR A 269 -11.76 -9.75 5.94
N GLN A 270 -10.70 -8.95 6.10
CA GLN A 270 -10.07 -8.76 7.41
C GLN A 270 -10.98 -8.04 8.40
N LEU A 271 -11.71 -7.01 7.93
CA LEU A 271 -12.67 -6.27 8.77
C LEU A 271 -13.82 -7.17 9.23
N LYS A 272 -14.33 -8.01 8.32
CA LYS A 272 -15.39 -8.98 8.64
C LYS A 272 -14.94 -10.09 9.59
N LEU A 273 -13.70 -10.54 9.50
CA LEU A 273 -13.14 -11.50 10.46
C LEU A 273 -13.02 -10.88 11.85
N LEU A 274 -12.58 -9.62 11.97
CA LEU A 274 -12.54 -8.90 13.25
C LEU A 274 -13.95 -8.70 13.82
N GLU A 275 -14.92 -8.34 12.96
CA GLU A 275 -16.32 -8.17 13.36
C GLU A 275 -16.91 -9.46 13.92
N ARG A 276 -16.53 -10.63 13.39
CA ARG A 276 -16.93 -11.96 13.89
C ARG A 276 -16.17 -12.40 15.15
N GLY A 277 -15.28 -11.54 15.69
CA GLY A 277 -14.57 -11.78 16.93
C GLY A 277 -13.25 -12.54 16.77
N VAL A 278 -12.68 -12.68 15.55
CA VAL A 278 -11.32 -13.24 15.40
C VAL A 278 -10.34 -12.31 16.12
N PRO A 279 -9.56 -12.81 17.11
CA PRO A 279 -8.67 -11.96 17.88
C PRO A 279 -7.63 -11.26 17.00
N LYS A 280 -7.44 -9.95 17.22
CA LYS A 280 -6.44 -9.15 16.49
C LYS A 280 -5.02 -9.73 16.60
N GLN A 281 -4.70 -10.37 17.72
CA GLN A 281 -3.42 -11.05 17.95
C GLN A 281 -3.16 -12.14 16.91
N HIS A 282 -4.17 -12.97 16.63
CA HIS A 282 -4.04 -14.04 15.65
C HIS A 282 -3.95 -13.49 14.22
N MET A 283 -4.69 -12.43 13.91
CA MET A 283 -4.57 -11.72 12.62
C MET A 283 -3.18 -11.11 12.44
N ALA A 284 -2.62 -10.50 13.50
CA ALA A 284 -1.25 -9.97 13.49
C ALA A 284 -0.22 -11.08 13.26
N THR A 285 -0.35 -12.21 13.98
CA THR A 285 0.55 -13.36 13.83
C THR A 285 0.49 -13.95 12.42
N LEU A 286 -0.71 -14.12 11.85
CA LEU A 286 -0.89 -14.58 10.47
C LEU A 286 -0.24 -13.61 9.48
N SER A 287 -0.45 -12.32 9.63
CA SER A 287 0.17 -11.29 8.79
C SER A 287 1.71 -11.33 8.89
N ALA A 288 2.25 -11.56 10.09
CA ALA A 288 3.68 -11.74 10.31
C ALA A 288 4.24 -12.96 9.55
N CYS A 289 3.54 -14.09 9.62
CA CYS A 289 3.95 -15.33 8.93
C CYS A 289 3.86 -15.20 7.39
N ILE A 290 2.96 -14.36 6.87
CA ILE A 290 2.75 -14.16 5.43
C ILE A 290 3.69 -13.10 4.84
N SER A 291 4.14 -12.13 5.64
CA SER A 291 5.00 -11.02 5.17
C SER A 291 6.25 -11.45 4.39
N PRO A 292 6.94 -12.56 4.70
CA PRO A 292 8.06 -13.05 3.91
C PRO A 292 7.69 -13.29 2.44
N ILE A 293 6.44 -13.62 2.13
CA ILE A 293 5.97 -13.81 0.74
C ILE A 293 6.13 -12.51 -0.06
N ASN A 294 5.73 -11.38 0.51
CA ASN A 294 5.84 -10.08 -0.13
C ASN A 294 7.29 -9.63 -0.38
N ILE A 295 8.25 -10.14 0.40
CA ILE A 295 9.67 -9.79 0.30
C ILE A 295 10.41 -10.76 -0.63
N LEU A 296 10.17 -12.06 -0.46
CA LEU A 296 10.94 -13.10 -1.16
C LEU A 296 10.39 -13.40 -2.55
N LEU A 297 9.06 -13.44 -2.72
CA LEU A 297 8.43 -13.79 -3.99
C LEU A 297 8.85 -12.86 -5.15
N PRO A 298 8.96 -11.52 -4.99
CA PRO A 298 9.48 -10.65 -6.04
C PRO A 298 10.86 -11.05 -6.55
N LEU A 299 11.75 -11.55 -5.69
CA LEU A 299 13.09 -11.98 -6.07
C LEU A 299 13.05 -13.19 -7.01
N PHE A 300 12.15 -14.14 -6.77
CA PHE A 300 11.94 -15.29 -7.64
C PHE A 300 11.24 -14.93 -8.96
N LEU A 301 10.33 -13.96 -8.92
CA LEU A 301 9.58 -13.51 -10.10
C LEU A 301 10.44 -12.71 -11.08
N THR A 302 11.59 -12.19 -10.65
CA THR A 302 12.45 -11.32 -11.47
C THR A 302 12.82 -11.98 -12.80
N SER A 303 13.10 -13.29 -12.80
CA SER A 303 13.44 -14.04 -14.02
C SER A 303 12.29 -14.11 -15.04
N TRP A 304 11.03 -14.09 -14.58
CA TRP A 304 9.84 -14.18 -15.43
C TRP A 304 9.34 -12.81 -15.87
N THR A 305 9.53 -11.80 -15.04
CA THR A 305 9.08 -10.42 -15.31
C THR A 305 10.13 -9.58 -16.05
N ALA A 306 11.40 -9.98 -16.05
CA ALA A 306 12.48 -9.32 -16.81
C ALA A 306 12.37 -9.56 -18.34
N GLY A 307 11.54 -10.51 -18.79
CA GLY A 307 11.32 -10.85 -20.19
C GLY A 307 10.60 -9.75 -21.00
N GLU A 308 10.36 -10.05 -22.29
CA GLU A 308 9.73 -9.09 -23.21
C GLU A 308 8.26 -8.79 -22.89
N ARG A 309 7.58 -9.69 -22.19
CA ARG A 309 6.14 -9.65 -21.93
C ARG A 309 5.83 -9.82 -20.43
N PRO A 310 6.14 -8.84 -19.59
CA PRO A 310 5.92 -8.94 -18.13
C PRO A 310 4.44 -9.14 -17.75
N LEU A 311 3.50 -8.70 -18.58
CA LEU A 311 2.06 -8.87 -18.33
C LEU A 311 1.53 -10.27 -18.58
N ASP A 312 2.28 -11.17 -19.23
CA ASP A 312 1.85 -12.57 -19.45
C ASP A 312 1.62 -13.29 -18.11
N CYS A 313 2.42 -12.99 -17.09
CA CYS A 313 2.22 -13.51 -15.73
C CYS A 313 0.88 -13.03 -15.13
N VAL A 314 0.51 -11.78 -15.38
CA VAL A 314 -0.78 -11.24 -14.93
C VAL A 314 -1.93 -11.95 -15.63
N MET A 315 -1.86 -12.08 -16.96
CA MET A 315 -2.91 -12.72 -17.75
C MET A 315 -3.11 -14.18 -17.35
N ALA A 316 -2.00 -14.91 -17.13
CA ALA A 316 -2.04 -16.31 -16.72
C ALA A 316 -2.66 -16.50 -15.32
N THR A 317 -2.41 -15.57 -14.40
CA THR A 317 -2.87 -15.68 -13.00
C THR A 317 -4.13 -14.88 -12.69
N TRP A 318 -4.67 -14.09 -13.64
CA TRP A 318 -5.80 -13.20 -13.44
C TRP A 318 -7.05 -13.92 -12.95
N MET A 319 -7.49 -14.94 -13.68
CA MET A 319 -8.68 -15.72 -13.31
C MET A 319 -8.46 -16.54 -12.03
N LEU A 320 -7.24 -17.05 -11.82
CA LEU A 320 -6.89 -17.77 -10.60
C LEU A 320 -7.02 -16.85 -9.37
N ARG A 321 -6.51 -15.61 -9.47
CA ARG A 321 -6.67 -14.61 -8.40
C ARG A 321 -8.14 -14.32 -8.11
N ALA A 322 -8.99 -14.21 -9.13
CA ALA A 322 -10.41 -13.97 -8.96
C ALA A 322 -11.13 -15.13 -8.27
N VAL A 323 -10.78 -16.37 -8.61
CA VAL A 323 -11.31 -17.56 -7.93
C VAL A 323 -10.86 -17.60 -6.48
N VAL A 324 -9.58 -17.33 -6.21
CA VAL A 324 -9.06 -17.27 -4.82
C VAL A 324 -9.71 -16.12 -4.06
N ALA A 325 -9.95 -14.96 -4.69
CA ALA A 325 -10.68 -13.84 -4.10
C ALA A 325 -12.11 -14.27 -3.67
N SER A 326 -12.83 -15.00 -4.53
CA SER A 326 -14.17 -15.50 -4.18
C SER A 326 -14.17 -16.47 -3.00
N GLY A 327 -13.03 -17.11 -2.72
CA GLY A 327 -12.81 -17.94 -1.53
C GLY A 327 -12.93 -17.17 -0.21
N ALA A 328 -12.83 -15.83 -0.21
CA ALA A 328 -13.09 -15.01 0.98
C ALA A 328 -14.51 -15.23 1.53
N SER A 329 -15.49 -15.47 0.66
CA SER A 329 -16.87 -15.84 1.08
C SER A 329 -16.88 -17.12 1.91
N LEU A 330 -16.15 -18.15 1.48
CA LEU A 330 -16.04 -19.41 2.22
C LEU A 330 -15.31 -19.21 3.56
N ILE A 331 -14.25 -18.40 3.59
CA ILE A 331 -13.52 -18.08 4.84
C ILE A 331 -14.45 -17.43 5.86
N ILE A 332 -15.28 -16.48 5.45
CA ILE A 332 -16.24 -15.84 6.35
C ILE A 332 -17.32 -16.84 6.83
N VAL A 333 -17.80 -17.73 5.96
CA VAL A 333 -18.77 -18.78 6.37
C VAL A 333 -18.16 -19.77 7.37
N LEU A 334 -16.89 -20.14 7.17
CA LEU A 334 -16.16 -21.04 8.08
C LEU A 334 -15.73 -20.37 9.39
N ALA A 335 -15.76 -19.03 9.46
CA ALA A 335 -15.44 -18.32 10.68
C ALA A 335 -16.50 -18.62 11.74
N PRO A 336 -16.12 -19.03 12.95
CA PRO A 336 -17.05 -19.31 14.04
C PRO A 336 -17.91 -18.08 14.37
N THR A 337 -19.21 -18.27 14.51
CA THR A 337 -20.17 -17.19 14.80
C THR A 337 -20.29 -16.84 16.28
N ASP A 338 -19.83 -17.73 17.18
CA ASP A 338 -20.04 -17.62 18.62
C ASP A 338 -18.75 -17.40 19.41
N MET A 339 -17.78 -16.66 18.83
CA MET A 339 -16.47 -16.46 19.44
C MET A 339 -16.50 -15.67 20.75
N HIS A 340 -17.56 -14.91 21.01
CA HIS A 340 -17.80 -14.26 22.31
C HIS A 340 -18.16 -15.24 23.43
N LEU A 341 -18.54 -16.48 23.08
CA LEU A 341 -18.98 -17.52 24.04
C LEU A 341 -17.96 -18.67 24.22
N THR A 342 -17.03 -18.84 23.28
CA THR A 342 -16.01 -19.91 23.34
C THR A 342 -14.63 -19.32 23.16
N ASP A 343 -13.79 -19.41 24.20
CA ASP A 343 -12.41 -18.87 24.21
C ASP A 343 -11.46 -19.54 23.20
N GLN A 344 -11.90 -20.46 22.36
CA GLN A 344 -11.01 -21.21 21.47
C GLN A 344 -11.57 -21.34 20.05
N VAL A 345 -10.95 -20.61 19.14
CA VAL A 345 -11.12 -20.84 17.70
C VAL A 345 -10.45 -22.14 17.30
N PRO A 346 -11.12 -23.01 16.51
CA PRO A 346 -10.51 -24.26 16.05
C PRO A 346 -9.23 -23.98 15.25
N TRP A 347 -8.13 -24.65 15.59
CA TRP A 347 -6.84 -24.53 14.88
C TRP A 347 -6.98 -24.78 13.37
N GLY A 348 -7.91 -25.68 12.97
CA GLY A 348 -8.21 -25.95 11.57
C GLY A 348 -8.63 -24.71 10.79
N PHE A 349 -9.38 -23.79 11.41
CA PHE A 349 -9.78 -22.54 10.79
C PHE A 349 -8.55 -21.64 10.48
N TYR A 350 -7.60 -21.50 11.43
CA TYR A 350 -6.39 -20.70 11.21
C TYR A 350 -5.50 -21.28 10.12
N ILE A 351 -5.44 -22.61 9.99
CA ILE A 351 -4.69 -23.27 8.93
C ILE A 351 -5.32 -22.92 7.57
N VAL A 352 -6.64 -23.05 7.43
CA VAL A 352 -7.33 -22.72 6.18
C VAL A 352 -7.17 -21.23 5.84
N LEU A 353 -7.33 -20.36 6.84
CA LEU A 353 -7.16 -18.91 6.69
C LEU A 353 -5.72 -18.56 6.26
N PHE A 354 -4.71 -19.17 6.87
CA PHE A 354 -3.30 -18.97 6.53
C PHE A 354 -3.01 -19.35 5.06
N PHE A 355 -3.45 -20.52 4.63
CA PHE A 355 -3.25 -20.96 3.24
C PHE A 355 -3.99 -20.09 2.25
N TRP A 356 -5.23 -19.70 2.54
CA TRP A 356 -5.98 -18.79 1.69
C TRP A 356 -5.30 -17.41 1.58
N MET A 357 -4.94 -16.80 2.71
CA MET A 357 -4.25 -15.50 2.74
C MET A 357 -2.90 -15.57 2.03
N SER A 358 -2.12 -16.65 2.22
CA SER A 358 -0.83 -16.84 1.57
C SER A 358 -0.98 -16.94 0.05
N CYS A 359 -1.94 -17.73 -0.43
CA CYS A 359 -2.22 -17.89 -1.85
C CYS A 359 -2.69 -16.56 -2.47
N TYR A 360 -3.60 -15.87 -1.80
CA TYR A 360 -4.10 -14.58 -2.25
C TYR A 360 -2.98 -13.51 -2.32
N THR A 361 -2.16 -13.42 -1.27
CA THR A 361 -1.02 -12.51 -1.20
C THR A 361 0.02 -12.80 -2.28
N ALA A 362 0.32 -14.08 -2.52
CA ALA A 362 1.24 -14.48 -3.59
C ALA A 362 0.75 -14.01 -4.97
N LEU A 363 -0.52 -14.26 -5.30
CA LEU A 363 -1.12 -13.82 -6.55
C LEU A 363 -1.18 -12.29 -6.69
N SER A 364 -1.48 -11.58 -5.60
CA SER A 364 -1.45 -10.13 -5.57
C SER A 364 -0.05 -9.58 -5.82
N THR A 365 0.96 -10.19 -5.22
CA THR A 365 2.38 -9.84 -5.40
C THR A 365 2.84 -10.09 -6.85
N VAL A 366 2.44 -11.21 -7.47
CA VAL A 366 2.71 -11.47 -8.91
C VAL A 366 2.17 -10.34 -9.77
N HIS A 367 0.92 -9.91 -9.54
CA HIS A 367 0.32 -8.81 -10.30
C HIS A 367 1.06 -7.50 -10.07
N PHE A 368 1.38 -7.16 -8.81
CA PHE A 368 2.09 -5.94 -8.47
C PHE A 368 3.47 -5.86 -9.17
N VAL A 369 4.29 -6.90 -9.04
CA VAL A 369 5.64 -6.95 -9.63
C VAL A 369 5.58 -6.88 -11.16
N SER A 370 4.64 -7.60 -11.77
CA SER A 370 4.49 -7.62 -13.23
C SER A 370 4.06 -6.26 -13.80
N PHE A 371 3.14 -5.56 -13.12
CA PHE A 371 2.76 -4.20 -13.52
C PHE A 371 3.92 -3.21 -13.35
N MET A 372 4.69 -3.30 -12.25
CA MET A 372 5.88 -2.46 -12.04
C MET A 372 6.94 -2.69 -13.10
N ALA A 373 7.20 -3.94 -13.47
CA ALA A 373 8.11 -4.29 -14.55
C ALA A 373 7.61 -3.74 -15.90
N PHE A 374 6.30 -3.79 -16.15
CA PHE A 374 5.69 -3.20 -17.34
C PHE A 374 5.86 -1.68 -17.38
N TYR A 375 5.59 -0.97 -16.28
CA TYR A 375 5.75 0.50 -16.23
C TYR A 375 7.21 0.91 -16.48
N SER A 376 8.15 0.23 -15.86
CA SER A 376 9.57 0.45 -16.06
C SER A 376 9.99 0.28 -17.53
N ARG A 377 9.41 -0.68 -18.23
CA ARG A 377 9.73 -0.98 -19.61
C ARG A 377 9.16 0.02 -20.63
N ILE A 378 7.94 0.52 -20.39
CA ILE A 378 7.30 1.49 -21.29
C ILE A 378 7.73 2.94 -21.03
N SER A 379 8.42 3.19 -19.92
CA SER A 379 8.89 4.53 -19.55
C SER A 379 10.09 4.92 -20.41
N ASP A 380 10.02 6.07 -21.07
CA ASP A 380 11.13 6.63 -21.86
C ASP A 380 12.28 7.01 -20.93
N ILE A 381 13.52 6.67 -21.33
CA ILE A 381 14.75 6.94 -20.56
C ILE A 381 14.93 8.46 -20.34
N ALA A 382 14.52 9.29 -21.29
CA ALA A 382 14.66 10.74 -21.21
C ALA A 382 13.68 11.41 -20.21
N MET A 383 12.50 10.79 -19.99
CA MET A 383 11.45 11.29 -19.10
C MET A 383 10.94 10.22 -18.12
N GLY A 384 11.74 9.17 -17.91
CA GLY A 384 11.34 7.93 -17.22
C GLY A 384 10.82 8.17 -15.80
N GLY A 385 11.41 9.09 -15.05
CA GLY A 385 10.96 9.41 -13.70
C GLY A 385 9.52 9.93 -13.65
N THR A 386 9.17 10.90 -14.46
CA THR A 386 7.82 11.48 -14.50
C THR A 386 6.79 10.47 -15.01
N TYR A 387 7.15 9.68 -16.03
CA TYR A 387 6.25 8.68 -16.61
C TYR A 387 5.95 7.55 -15.63
N MET A 388 6.97 6.99 -14.99
CA MET A 388 6.84 5.97 -13.93
C MET A 388 6.00 6.47 -12.75
N THR A 389 6.28 7.69 -12.27
CA THR A 389 5.52 8.29 -11.16
C THR A 389 4.06 8.47 -11.51
N LEU A 390 3.75 8.92 -12.73
CA LEU A 390 2.38 9.06 -13.22
C LEU A 390 1.65 7.71 -13.23
N LEU A 391 2.22 6.68 -13.86
CA LEU A 391 1.58 5.37 -13.96
C LEU A 391 1.40 4.71 -12.59
N ASN A 392 2.39 4.84 -11.71
CA ASN A 392 2.30 4.34 -10.34
C ASN A 392 1.19 5.07 -9.56
N ALA A 393 1.11 6.40 -9.66
CA ALA A 393 0.07 7.18 -9.01
C ALA A 393 -1.34 6.84 -9.52
N VAL A 394 -1.51 6.68 -10.84
CA VAL A 394 -2.79 6.24 -11.44
C VAL A 394 -3.16 4.83 -10.98
N SER A 395 -2.18 3.93 -10.92
CA SER A 395 -2.36 2.58 -10.40
C SER A 395 -2.82 2.58 -8.94
N ASN A 396 -2.18 3.38 -8.10
CA ASN A 396 -2.56 3.53 -6.68
C ASN A 396 -3.96 4.15 -6.56
N LEU A 397 -4.28 5.15 -7.38
CA LEU A 397 -5.62 5.73 -7.41
C LEU A 397 -6.67 4.68 -7.77
N GLY A 398 -6.38 3.79 -8.74
CA GLY A 398 -7.25 2.68 -9.13
C GLY A 398 -7.59 1.76 -7.96
N TYR A 399 -6.63 1.46 -7.09
CA TYR A 399 -6.89 0.69 -5.86
C TYR A 399 -7.64 1.50 -4.81
N LYS A 400 -7.25 2.75 -4.58
CA LYS A 400 -7.80 3.56 -3.48
C LYS A 400 -9.25 3.96 -3.69
N TRP A 401 -9.64 4.35 -4.91
CA TRP A 401 -11.05 4.66 -5.15
C TRP A 401 -11.94 3.42 -5.05
N THR A 402 -11.46 2.25 -5.52
CA THR A 402 -12.22 1.00 -5.41
C THR A 402 -12.35 0.53 -3.96
N GLU A 403 -11.28 0.64 -3.15
CA GLU A 403 -11.30 0.40 -1.70
C GLU A 403 -12.35 1.28 -1.02
N THR A 404 -12.27 2.59 -1.21
CA THR A 404 -13.19 3.56 -0.62
C THR A 404 -14.64 3.33 -1.08
N ALA A 405 -14.85 3.14 -2.39
CA ALA A 405 -16.17 2.88 -2.94
C ALA A 405 -16.78 1.57 -2.38
N THR A 406 -15.96 0.52 -2.26
CA THR A 406 -16.39 -0.76 -1.68
C THR A 406 -16.87 -0.58 -0.24
N LEU A 407 -16.14 0.17 0.58
CA LEU A 407 -16.54 0.43 1.98
C LEU A 407 -17.86 1.20 2.05
N PHE A 408 -18.04 2.26 1.26
CA PHE A 408 -19.29 3.02 1.24
C PHE A 408 -20.47 2.22 0.69
N ILE A 409 -20.28 1.49 -0.41
CA ILE A 409 -21.35 0.66 -1.00
C ILE A 409 -21.75 -0.43 -0.04
N MET A 410 -20.76 -1.12 0.54
CA MET A 410 -21.05 -2.19 1.50
C MET A 410 -21.63 -1.66 2.80
N GLY A 411 -21.17 -0.51 3.30
CA GLY A 411 -21.78 0.15 4.45
C GLY A 411 -23.24 0.51 4.23
N SER A 412 -23.63 0.88 2.99
CA SER A 412 -25.03 1.16 2.63
C SER A 412 -25.88 -0.09 2.43
N LEU A 413 -25.26 -1.21 2.02
CA LEU A 413 -25.94 -2.48 1.75
C LEU A 413 -26.02 -3.39 2.97
N THR A 414 -25.07 -3.26 3.90
CA THR A 414 -25.05 -4.08 5.14
C THR A 414 -26.20 -3.69 6.04
N ARG A 415 -26.88 -4.69 6.59
CA ARG A 415 -27.95 -4.54 7.58
C ARG A 415 -27.55 -5.25 8.86
N SER A 416 -27.87 -4.68 10.00
CA SER A 416 -27.62 -5.30 11.31
C SER A 416 -28.92 -5.81 11.90
N LYS A 417 -28.82 -6.90 12.67
CA LYS A 417 -29.93 -7.45 13.48
C LYS A 417 -29.51 -7.52 14.93
N CYS A 418 -30.42 -7.20 15.86
CA CYS A 418 -30.21 -7.50 17.27
C CYS A 418 -30.45 -8.99 17.53
N CYS A 419 -29.57 -9.63 18.29
CA CYS A 419 -29.80 -10.96 18.83
C CYS A 419 -30.52 -10.82 20.16
N SER A 420 -31.79 -11.19 20.20
CA SER A 420 -32.48 -11.39 21.48
C SER A 420 -31.96 -12.67 22.14
N GLY A 421 -31.86 -12.69 23.49
CA GLY A 421 -31.52 -13.89 24.26
C GLY A 421 -32.42 -15.09 23.89
N PRO A 422 -32.28 -16.25 24.50
CA PRO A 422 -32.78 -17.53 24.03
C PRO A 422 -34.30 -17.49 23.70
N GLY A 423 -34.64 -17.26 22.45
CA GLY A 423 -36.01 -17.33 21.93
C GLY A 423 -36.46 -16.32 20.89
N GLY A 424 -35.73 -15.28 20.54
CA GLY A 424 -36.30 -14.33 19.61
C GLY A 424 -35.28 -13.48 18.81
N ILE A 425 -35.30 -13.63 17.50
CA ILE A 425 -34.67 -12.69 16.56
C ILE A 425 -35.72 -11.63 16.25
N THR A 426 -35.55 -10.40 16.72
CA THR A 426 -36.39 -9.28 16.30
C THR A 426 -35.81 -8.71 15.01
N GLU A 427 -36.54 -8.88 13.92
CA GLU A 427 -36.18 -8.26 12.63
C GLU A 427 -36.44 -6.77 12.72
N SER A 428 -35.36 -5.97 12.76
CA SER A 428 -35.45 -4.51 12.79
C SER A 428 -35.94 -3.95 11.46
N GLN A 429 -37.07 -3.29 11.51
CA GLN A 429 -37.69 -2.58 10.39
C GLN A 429 -36.80 -1.39 9.98
N LYS A 430 -36.24 -1.37 8.75
CA LYS A 430 -35.68 -0.22 7.99
C LYS A 430 -34.88 0.88 8.75
N CYS A 431 -34.20 0.57 9.85
CA CYS A 431 -33.31 1.52 10.52
C CYS A 431 -31.91 1.46 9.88
N SER A 432 -31.14 2.55 10.00
CA SER A 432 -29.72 2.56 9.60
C SER A 432 -28.92 1.58 10.48
N VAL A 433 -27.80 1.10 9.97
CA VAL A 433 -26.91 0.18 10.73
C VAL A 433 -26.49 0.81 12.08
N SER A 434 -26.21 2.12 12.11
CA SER A 434 -25.87 2.85 13.32
C SER A 434 -27.02 2.87 14.34
N ASP A 435 -28.25 3.10 13.88
CA ASP A 435 -29.43 3.17 14.76
C ASP A 435 -29.70 1.82 15.42
N VAL A 436 -29.57 0.71 14.64
CA VAL A 436 -29.73 -0.65 15.17
C VAL A 436 -28.66 -0.97 16.22
N LYS A 437 -27.40 -0.62 15.96
CA LYS A 437 -26.29 -0.83 16.91
C LYS A 437 -26.51 -0.07 18.22
N ILE A 438 -26.92 1.19 18.14
CA ILE A 438 -27.23 2.02 19.32
C ILE A 438 -28.42 1.41 20.10
N MET A 439 -29.47 0.97 19.41
CA MET A 439 -30.62 0.33 20.04
C MET A 439 -30.24 -0.99 20.72
N CYS A 440 -29.45 -1.84 20.08
CA CYS A 440 -28.99 -3.10 20.66
C CYS A 440 -28.11 -2.86 21.89
N ASN A 441 -27.14 -1.93 21.81
CA ASN A 441 -26.28 -1.58 22.94
C ASN A 441 -27.07 -1.03 24.12
N ASN A 442 -28.05 -0.14 23.87
CA ASN A 442 -28.91 0.41 24.91
C ASN A 442 -29.82 -0.65 25.56
N ALA A 443 -30.16 -1.71 24.81
CA ALA A 443 -30.94 -2.84 25.30
C ALA A 443 -30.08 -3.94 25.95
N GLY A 444 -28.76 -3.82 25.97
CA GLY A 444 -27.84 -4.85 26.45
C GLY A 444 -27.85 -6.11 25.59
N LEU A 445 -28.15 -5.96 24.30
CA LEU A 445 -28.25 -7.06 23.32
C LEU A 445 -27.05 -7.01 22.37
N ASP A 446 -26.55 -8.18 21.98
CA ASP A 446 -25.56 -8.29 20.92
C ASP A 446 -26.20 -8.02 19.55
N TRP A 447 -25.38 -7.55 18.61
CA TRP A 447 -25.80 -7.29 17.24
C TRP A 447 -24.90 -8.04 16.27
N ILE A 448 -25.48 -8.48 15.13
CA ILE A 448 -24.75 -9.18 14.06
C ILE A 448 -25.11 -8.52 12.72
N ASP A 449 -24.11 -8.21 11.93
CA ASP A 449 -24.31 -7.73 10.56
C ASP A 449 -24.67 -8.88 9.62
N ILE A 450 -25.57 -8.61 8.66
CA ILE A 450 -25.96 -9.58 7.66
C ILE A 450 -24.95 -9.58 6.53
N ASP A 451 -24.22 -10.67 6.36
CA ASP A 451 -23.13 -10.81 5.39
C ASP A 451 -23.59 -11.11 3.94
N GLY A 452 -24.89 -11.18 3.68
CA GLY A 452 -25.44 -11.47 2.36
C GLY A 452 -24.86 -10.60 1.23
N PRO A 453 -24.81 -9.26 1.36
CA PRO A 453 -24.22 -8.39 0.34
C PRO A 453 -22.72 -8.64 0.12
N PHE A 454 -21.95 -8.93 1.19
CA PHE A 454 -20.53 -9.29 1.09
C PHE A 454 -20.34 -10.55 0.24
N HIS A 455 -21.06 -11.62 0.57
CA HIS A 455 -20.98 -12.88 -0.17
C HIS A 455 -21.32 -12.69 -1.65
N LEU A 456 -22.37 -11.93 -1.95
CA LEU A 456 -22.76 -11.64 -3.34
C LEU A 456 -21.66 -10.93 -4.10
N VAL A 457 -21.10 -9.84 -3.56
CA VAL A 457 -20.08 -9.04 -4.25
C VAL A 457 -18.78 -9.85 -4.43
N VAL A 458 -18.35 -10.60 -3.42
CA VAL A 458 -17.13 -11.40 -3.48
C VAL A 458 -17.29 -12.58 -4.44
N LEU A 459 -18.43 -13.26 -4.48
CA LEU A 459 -18.70 -14.35 -5.42
C LEU A 459 -18.81 -13.87 -6.87
N MET A 460 -19.11 -12.58 -7.10
CA MET A 460 -19.11 -11.98 -8.43
C MET A 460 -17.69 -11.68 -8.95
N SER A 461 -16.63 -11.77 -8.13
CA SER A 461 -15.24 -11.48 -8.53
C SER A 461 -14.81 -12.22 -9.82
N PRO A 462 -15.04 -13.52 -10.01
CA PRO A 462 -14.65 -14.20 -11.25
C PRO A 462 -15.42 -13.69 -12.48
N VAL A 463 -16.69 -13.31 -12.32
CA VAL A 463 -17.50 -12.75 -13.41
C VAL A 463 -16.98 -11.37 -13.80
N LEU A 464 -16.73 -10.51 -12.81
CA LEU A 464 -16.16 -9.17 -13.04
C LEU A 464 -14.76 -9.24 -13.65
N ALA A 465 -13.93 -10.17 -13.18
CA ALA A 465 -12.61 -10.41 -13.73
C ALA A 465 -12.64 -10.90 -15.17
N PHE A 466 -13.59 -11.77 -15.51
CA PHE A 466 -13.78 -12.26 -16.88
C PHE A 466 -14.28 -11.16 -17.82
N VAL A 467 -15.25 -10.34 -17.38
CA VAL A 467 -15.75 -9.20 -18.17
C VAL A 467 -14.64 -8.18 -18.41
N TRP A 468 -13.82 -7.91 -17.40
CA TRP A 468 -12.70 -6.97 -17.52
C TRP A 468 -11.60 -7.49 -18.46
N LEU A 469 -11.39 -8.80 -18.55
CA LEU A 469 -10.37 -9.43 -19.39
C LEU A 469 -10.73 -9.36 -20.89
N ARG A 470 -12.01 -9.29 -21.25
CA ARG A 470 -12.51 -9.14 -22.62
C ARG A 470 -12.45 -7.70 -23.11
#